data_a894fdf39568af4810c0d18b5c32f64b
#
_entry.id   a894fdf39568af4810c0d18b5c32f64b
#
_cell.length_a   1.000
_cell.length_b   1.000
_cell.length_c   1.000
_cell.angle_alpha   90.00
_cell.angle_beta   90.00
_cell.angle_gamma   90.00
#
_symmetry.space_group_name_H-M   'P 1'
#
loop_
_entity.id
_entity.type
_entity.pdbx_description
1 polymer ?
#
loop_
_entity_poly.entity_id
_entity_poly.type
_entity_poly.pdbx_seq_one_letter_code
_entity_poly.pdbx_strand_id
1 'polypeptide(L)'
;MSREVMDACLTFAKEQKIVTIDITGGAPEMNPHLEYLIEESSKICGHVIVRTNLVILLEKEYEHLMEVYARNKVEVVCSLPYYRAPEMDKVRGAGAFDKAIKVIRRLNAMGYGRNPELVLNMVYNPAGAFFPPDQEAMEKEYKQKLLQDFGIEFNSLYTLYNNPMGRFGAFLRKSGNL
;
A
#
# COMPACT_ATOMS: atom_id res chain seq x y z
N MET A 1 17.08 1.35 -6.73
CA MET A 1 18.04 1.96 -5.78
C MET A 1 19.11 0.92 -5.52
N SER A 2 20.40 1.29 -5.59
CA SER A 2 21.49 0.37 -5.23
C SER A 2 21.65 0.29 -3.71
N ARG A 3 22.38 -0.73 -3.24
CA ARG A 3 22.64 -0.90 -1.82
C ARG A 3 23.43 0.26 -1.20
N GLU A 4 24.43 0.80 -1.90
CA GLU A 4 25.21 1.94 -1.42
C GLU A 4 24.33 3.19 -1.18
N VAL A 5 23.34 3.41 -2.05
CA VAL A 5 22.39 4.52 -1.86
C VAL A 5 21.47 4.25 -0.67
N MET A 6 21.06 2.99 -0.45
CA MET A 6 20.29 2.61 0.74
C MET A 6 21.09 2.84 2.00
N ASP A 7 22.36 2.44 2.03
CA ASP A 7 23.25 2.61 3.18
C ASP A 7 23.45 4.10 3.52
N ALA A 8 23.59 4.96 2.50
CA ALA A 8 23.65 6.40 2.69
C ALA A 8 22.34 6.97 3.28
N CYS A 9 21.18 6.52 2.78
CA CYS A 9 19.88 6.92 3.32
C CYS A 9 19.69 6.44 4.78
N LEU A 10 20.08 5.20 5.09
CA LEU A 10 20.00 4.65 6.44
C LEU A 10 20.92 5.40 7.41
N THR A 11 22.14 5.72 6.98
CA THR A 11 23.09 6.53 7.78
C THR A 11 22.48 7.89 8.10
N PHE A 12 21.94 8.58 7.07
CA PHE A 12 21.26 9.87 7.25
C PHE A 12 20.06 9.74 8.19
N ALA A 13 19.22 8.73 8.01
CA ALA A 13 18.05 8.51 8.86
C ALA A 13 18.44 8.31 10.34
N LYS A 14 19.52 7.56 10.58
CA LYS A 14 20.06 7.33 11.93
C LYS A 14 20.59 8.62 12.55
N GLU A 15 21.40 9.38 11.82
CA GLU A 15 21.99 10.65 12.29
C GLU A 15 20.93 11.70 12.59
N GLN A 16 19.88 11.79 11.75
CA GLN A 16 18.77 12.73 11.91
C GLN A 16 17.67 12.21 12.86
N LYS A 17 17.85 11.02 13.45
CA LYS A 17 16.87 10.38 14.35
C LYS A 17 15.48 10.29 13.72
N ILE A 18 15.43 9.91 12.45
CA ILE A 18 14.18 9.71 11.74
C ILE A 18 13.38 8.60 12.41
N VAL A 19 12.12 8.86 12.71
CA VAL A 19 11.24 7.92 13.42
C VAL A 19 10.44 7.02 12.49
N THR A 20 10.25 7.42 11.23
CA THR A 20 9.47 6.67 10.24
C THR A 20 10.19 6.65 8.90
N ILE A 21 10.29 5.47 8.29
CA ILE A 21 10.77 5.28 6.92
C ILE A 21 9.62 4.71 6.09
N ASP A 22 9.17 5.48 5.08
CA ASP A 22 8.08 5.12 4.16
C ASP A 22 8.66 4.70 2.80
N ILE A 23 8.63 3.39 2.52
CA ILE A 23 9.20 2.78 1.32
C ILE A 23 8.12 2.72 0.24
N THR A 24 8.34 3.47 -0.82
CA THR A 24 7.40 3.58 -1.93
C THR A 24 8.11 3.49 -3.28
N GLY A 25 7.34 3.26 -4.34
CA GLY A 25 7.84 3.19 -5.73
C GLY A 25 6.78 2.63 -6.67
N GLY A 26 7.18 2.20 -7.87
CA GLY A 26 6.28 1.49 -8.78
C GLY A 26 5.86 0.13 -8.21
N ALA A 27 6.84 -0.65 -7.77
CA ALA A 27 6.71 -1.88 -6.98
C ALA A 27 8.01 -2.05 -6.19
N PRO A 28 8.06 -1.65 -4.91
CA PRO A 28 9.27 -1.79 -4.09
C PRO A 28 9.81 -3.21 -4.05
N GLU A 29 8.92 -4.20 -4.11
CA GLU A 29 9.21 -5.63 -4.10
C GLU A 29 10.16 -6.08 -5.21
N MET A 30 10.15 -5.39 -6.35
CA MET A 30 11.06 -5.68 -7.46
C MET A 30 12.52 -5.28 -7.19
N ASN A 31 12.79 -4.55 -6.11
CA ASN A 31 14.15 -4.22 -5.74
C ASN A 31 14.78 -5.41 -4.98
N PRO A 32 15.88 -6.00 -5.48
CA PRO A 32 16.50 -7.18 -4.85
C PRO A 32 17.08 -6.92 -3.45
N HIS A 33 17.13 -5.65 -3.03
CA HIS A 33 17.63 -5.25 -1.73
C HIS A 33 16.52 -4.76 -0.79
N LEU A 34 15.23 -4.99 -1.13
CA LEU A 34 14.12 -4.52 -0.30
C LEU A 34 14.14 -5.14 1.10
N GLU A 35 14.34 -6.45 1.20
CA GLU A 35 14.43 -7.14 2.48
C GLU A 35 15.52 -6.52 3.37
N TYR A 36 16.71 -6.33 2.82
CA TYR A 36 17.80 -5.65 3.51
C TYR A 36 17.39 -4.25 4.00
N LEU A 37 16.76 -3.44 3.13
CA LEU A 37 16.32 -2.09 3.50
C LEU A 37 15.32 -2.13 4.65
N ILE A 38 14.36 -3.03 4.64
CA ILE A 38 13.37 -3.20 5.72
C ILE A 38 14.05 -3.58 7.03
N GLU A 39 14.91 -4.60 7.01
CA GLU A 39 15.60 -5.09 8.21
C GLU A 39 16.50 -4.03 8.86
N GLU A 40 17.25 -3.30 8.05
CA GLU A 40 18.10 -2.22 8.58
C GLU A 40 17.27 -1.02 9.04
N SER A 41 16.20 -0.66 8.31
CA SER A 41 15.27 0.40 8.73
C SER A 41 14.65 0.09 10.08
N SER A 42 14.21 -1.16 10.29
CA SER A 42 13.57 -1.59 11.54
C SER A 42 14.51 -1.57 12.75
N LYS A 43 15.83 -1.59 12.54
CA LYS A 43 16.83 -1.46 13.61
C LYS A 43 17.07 0.00 14.04
N ILE A 44 16.79 0.95 13.16
CA ILE A 44 17.13 2.37 13.37
C ILE A 44 15.96 3.28 13.60
N CYS A 45 14.75 2.88 13.17
CA CYS A 45 13.53 3.66 13.38
C CYS A 45 12.43 2.79 13.98
N GLY A 46 11.50 3.44 14.70
CA GLY A 46 10.37 2.74 15.35
C GLY A 46 9.26 2.36 14.40
N HIS A 47 9.25 2.87 13.16
CA HIS A 47 8.16 2.69 12.24
C HIS A 47 8.64 2.58 10.80
N VAL A 48 8.32 1.45 10.15
CA VAL A 48 8.62 1.20 8.74
C VAL A 48 7.32 0.98 8.00
N ILE A 49 7.11 1.69 6.92
CA ILE A 49 5.95 1.57 6.03
C ILE A 49 6.40 1.03 4.68
N VAL A 50 5.67 0.08 4.12
CA VAL A 50 5.83 -0.35 2.72
C VAL A 50 4.52 -0.14 1.96
N ARG A 51 4.61 0.57 0.82
CA ARG A 51 3.47 0.79 -0.07
C ARG A 51 3.49 -0.22 -1.20
N THR A 52 2.50 -1.11 -1.20
CA THR A 52 2.43 -2.23 -2.14
C THR A 52 1.21 -2.15 -3.07
N ASN A 53 1.36 -2.72 -4.27
CA ASN A 53 0.23 -2.95 -5.17
C ASN A 53 -0.48 -4.29 -4.89
N LEU A 54 -0.05 -5.04 -3.88
CA LEU A 54 -0.51 -6.37 -3.46
C LEU A 54 -0.24 -7.50 -4.48
N VAL A 55 -0.64 -7.31 -5.73
CA VAL A 55 -0.67 -8.39 -6.72
C VAL A 55 0.71 -9.04 -6.93
N ILE A 56 1.78 -8.26 -6.82
CA ILE A 56 3.15 -8.74 -6.94
C ILE A 56 3.51 -9.78 -5.88
N LEU A 57 2.91 -9.71 -4.69
CA LEU A 57 3.13 -10.66 -3.60
C LEU A 57 2.53 -12.06 -3.87
N LEU A 58 1.86 -12.28 -5.00
CA LEU A 58 1.45 -13.61 -5.47
C LEU A 58 2.50 -14.26 -6.36
N GLU A 59 3.44 -13.50 -6.88
CA GLU A 59 4.53 -14.04 -7.68
C GLU A 59 5.49 -14.78 -6.74
N LYS A 60 5.87 -16.01 -7.14
CA LYS A 60 6.66 -16.93 -6.32
C LYS A 60 7.98 -16.32 -5.82
N GLU A 61 8.53 -15.40 -6.59
CA GLU A 61 9.76 -14.69 -6.27
C GLU A 61 9.59 -13.74 -5.09
N TYR A 62 8.38 -13.15 -4.91
CA TYR A 62 8.14 -12.08 -3.94
C TYR A 62 7.22 -12.48 -2.77
N GLU A 63 6.61 -13.67 -2.80
CA GLU A 63 5.64 -14.06 -1.76
C GLU A 63 6.25 -14.16 -0.36
N HIS A 64 7.57 -14.46 -0.25
CA HIS A 64 8.30 -14.49 1.02
C HIS A 64 8.35 -13.12 1.72
N LEU A 65 8.19 -12.03 0.96
CA LEU A 65 8.22 -10.68 1.52
C LEU A 65 7.08 -10.42 2.52
N MET A 66 5.95 -11.13 2.43
CA MET A 66 4.91 -11.02 3.44
C MET A 66 5.40 -11.46 4.84
N GLU A 67 6.26 -12.49 4.91
CA GLU A 67 6.89 -12.92 6.15
C GLU A 67 7.95 -11.90 6.61
N VAL A 68 8.71 -11.32 5.68
CA VAL A 68 9.64 -10.23 5.97
C VAL A 68 8.91 -9.04 6.60
N TYR A 69 7.77 -8.66 6.04
CA TYR A 69 6.94 -7.58 6.58
C TYR A 69 6.47 -7.90 8.00
N ALA A 70 5.93 -9.10 8.22
CA ALA A 70 5.39 -9.49 9.52
C ALA A 70 6.46 -9.55 10.63
N ARG A 71 7.62 -10.17 10.36
CA ARG A 71 8.69 -10.29 11.37
C ARG A 71 9.33 -8.95 11.74
N ASN A 72 9.28 -7.97 10.83
CA ASN A 72 9.78 -6.61 11.06
C ASN A 72 8.69 -5.62 11.47
N LYS A 73 7.45 -6.09 11.72
CA LYS A 73 6.29 -5.27 12.09
C LYS A 73 6.07 -4.08 11.13
N VAL A 74 6.30 -4.31 9.85
CA VAL A 74 6.12 -3.30 8.80
C VAL A 74 4.65 -2.95 8.69
N GLU A 75 4.32 -1.65 8.71
CA GLU A 75 3.00 -1.20 8.30
C GLU A 75 2.83 -1.38 6.79
N VAL A 76 1.86 -2.18 6.39
CA VAL A 76 1.52 -2.40 4.98
C VAL A 76 0.44 -1.41 4.56
N VAL A 77 0.78 -0.54 3.60
CA VAL A 77 -0.17 0.38 2.96
C VAL A 77 -0.43 -0.10 1.55
N CYS A 78 -1.64 -0.54 1.28
CA CYS A 78 -1.98 -1.14 0.00
C CYS A 78 -3.02 -0.35 -0.79
N SER A 79 -2.88 -0.35 -2.12
CA SER A 79 -3.83 0.31 -3.00
C SER A 79 -5.01 -0.61 -3.31
N LEU A 80 -6.17 -0.31 -2.74
CA LEU A 80 -7.43 -0.97 -3.08
C LEU A 80 -8.45 0.10 -3.51
N PRO A 81 -8.40 0.58 -4.76
CA PRO A 81 -9.21 1.73 -5.20
C PRO A 81 -10.71 1.46 -5.21
N TYR A 82 -11.12 0.18 -5.21
CA TYR A 82 -12.51 -0.22 -5.11
C TYR A 82 -12.64 -1.54 -4.37
N TYR A 83 -13.74 -1.73 -3.64
CA TYR A 83 -14.08 -2.98 -2.95
C TYR A 83 -14.95 -3.93 -3.81
N ARG A 84 -15.04 -3.67 -5.12
CA ARG A 84 -15.76 -4.50 -6.11
C ARG A 84 -14.89 -4.80 -7.30
N ALA A 85 -15.00 -6.02 -7.84
CA ALA A 85 -14.21 -6.48 -8.95
C ALA A 85 -14.37 -5.63 -10.24
N PRO A 86 -15.59 -5.30 -10.72
CA PRO A 86 -15.73 -4.61 -11.98
C PRO A 86 -15.06 -3.23 -12.02
N GLU A 87 -15.14 -2.49 -10.91
CA GLU A 87 -14.55 -1.16 -10.80
C GLU A 87 -13.04 -1.23 -10.66
N MET A 88 -12.53 -2.16 -9.85
CA MET A 88 -11.09 -2.32 -9.67
C MET A 88 -10.41 -2.87 -10.92
N ASP A 89 -11.00 -3.87 -11.55
CA ASP A 89 -10.43 -4.51 -12.74
C ASP A 89 -10.39 -3.54 -13.94
N LYS A 90 -11.34 -2.62 -14.04
CA LYS A 90 -11.33 -1.55 -15.03
C LYS A 90 -10.10 -0.63 -14.89
N VAL A 91 -9.62 -0.40 -13.67
CA VAL A 91 -8.50 0.49 -13.38
C VAL A 91 -7.16 -0.26 -13.36
N ARG A 92 -7.15 -1.49 -12.87
CA ARG A 92 -5.95 -2.28 -12.57
C ARG A 92 -5.72 -3.48 -13.49
N GLY A 93 -6.67 -3.77 -14.37
CA GLY A 93 -6.64 -4.93 -15.26
C GLY A 93 -7.46 -6.12 -14.73
N ALA A 94 -7.88 -6.98 -15.64
CA ALA A 94 -8.75 -8.13 -15.35
C ALA A 94 -8.16 -9.05 -14.28
N GLY A 95 -8.96 -9.41 -13.28
CA GLY A 95 -8.59 -10.30 -12.18
C GLY A 95 -7.67 -9.66 -11.12
N ALA A 96 -7.42 -8.36 -11.20
CA ALA A 96 -6.60 -7.67 -10.20
C ALA A 96 -7.28 -7.65 -8.83
N PHE A 97 -8.61 -7.55 -8.79
CA PHE A 97 -9.39 -7.58 -7.56
C PHE A 97 -9.21 -8.92 -6.81
N ASP A 98 -9.47 -10.03 -7.47
CA ASP A 98 -9.37 -11.36 -6.85
C ASP A 98 -7.96 -11.65 -6.33
N LYS A 99 -6.94 -11.22 -7.09
CA LYS A 99 -5.55 -11.33 -6.67
C LYS A 99 -5.28 -10.49 -5.42
N ALA A 100 -5.75 -9.26 -5.36
CA ALA A 100 -5.59 -8.40 -4.19
C ALA A 100 -6.29 -8.99 -2.96
N ILE A 101 -7.54 -9.46 -3.09
CA ILE A 101 -8.28 -10.14 -2.03
C ILE A 101 -7.52 -11.35 -1.49
N LYS A 102 -6.93 -12.15 -2.38
CA LYS A 102 -6.13 -13.32 -1.98
C LYS A 102 -4.91 -12.92 -1.13
N VAL A 103 -4.20 -11.85 -1.51
CA VAL A 103 -3.05 -11.36 -0.73
C VAL A 103 -3.50 -10.81 0.62
N ILE A 104 -4.55 -9.98 0.64
CA ILE A 104 -5.05 -9.41 1.89
C ILE A 104 -5.49 -10.51 2.87
N ARG A 105 -6.15 -11.57 2.37
CA ARG A 105 -6.50 -12.73 3.21
C ARG A 105 -5.27 -13.44 3.78
N ARG A 106 -4.19 -13.57 3.02
CA ARG A 106 -2.92 -14.12 3.53
C ARG A 106 -2.32 -13.22 4.61
N LEU A 107 -2.30 -11.90 4.40
CA LEU A 107 -1.85 -10.94 5.40
C LEU A 107 -2.71 -10.99 6.67
N ASN A 108 -4.04 -11.07 6.54
CA ASN A 108 -4.94 -11.25 7.69
C ASN A 108 -4.68 -12.57 8.44
N ALA A 109 -4.37 -13.66 7.73
CA ALA A 109 -4.01 -14.93 8.36
C ALA A 109 -2.71 -14.85 9.17
N MET A 110 -1.79 -13.95 8.78
CA MET A 110 -0.56 -13.64 9.50
C MET A 110 -0.77 -12.66 10.68
N GLY A 111 -1.98 -12.09 10.81
CA GLY A 111 -2.35 -11.16 11.87
C GLY A 111 -2.50 -9.70 11.46
N TYR A 112 -2.16 -9.33 10.24
CA TYR A 112 -2.35 -7.97 9.74
C TYR A 112 -3.81 -7.52 9.82
N GLY A 113 -4.05 -6.27 10.22
CA GLY A 113 -5.39 -5.72 10.40
C GLY A 113 -6.13 -6.20 11.66
N ARG A 114 -5.56 -7.17 12.40
CA ARG A 114 -6.12 -7.79 13.61
C ARG A 114 -5.23 -7.62 14.83
N ASN A 115 -3.93 -7.86 14.65
CA ASN A 115 -2.93 -7.63 15.68
C ASN A 115 -2.51 -6.15 15.64
N PRO A 116 -2.51 -5.41 16.78
CA PRO A 116 -2.14 -4.00 16.82
C PRO A 116 -0.70 -3.71 16.35
N GLU A 117 0.18 -4.71 16.37
CA GLU A 117 1.55 -4.57 15.87
C GLU A 117 1.68 -4.80 14.35
N LEU A 118 0.67 -5.38 13.71
CA LEU A 118 0.65 -5.70 12.27
C LEU A 118 -0.41 -4.87 11.55
N VAL A 119 -0.04 -3.64 11.26
CA VAL A 119 -0.95 -2.63 10.70
C VAL A 119 -1.11 -2.82 9.20
N LEU A 120 -2.37 -2.94 8.75
CA LEU A 120 -2.76 -2.97 7.36
C LEU A 120 -3.66 -1.78 7.05
N ASN A 121 -3.18 -0.87 6.25
CA ASN A 121 -3.94 0.29 5.78
C ASN A 121 -4.21 0.21 4.29
N MET A 122 -5.36 0.74 3.88
CA MET A 122 -5.76 0.78 2.48
C MET A 122 -5.79 2.20 1.95
N VAL A 123 -5.55 2.34 0.65
CA VAL A 123 -5.62 3.61 -0.05
C VAL A 123 -6.70 3.55 -1.12
N TYR A 124 -7.67 4.44 -1.00
CA TYR A 124 -8.60 4.77 -2.06
C TYR A 124 -8.03 5.93 -2.90
N ASN A 125 -7.97 5.73 -4.21
CA ASN A 125 -7.58 6.76 -5.15
C ASN A 125 -8.68 6.89 -6.22
N PRO A 126 -9.42 8.00 -6.27
CA PRO A 126 -10.49 8.19 -7.24
C PRO A 126 -9.94 8.19 -8.67
N ALA A 127 -10.57 7.44 -9.55
CA ALA A 127 -10.26 7.45 -10.98
C ALA A 127 -11.07 8.55 -11.67
N GLY A 128 -10.53 9.77 -11.75
CA GLY A 128 -11.19 10.86 -12.47
C GLY A 128 -11.09 12.23 -11.79
N ALA A 129 -11.85 13.18 -12.36
CA ALA A 129 -11.87 14.58 -11.97
C ALA A 129 -13.00 14.86 -10.96
N PHE A 130 -13.04 14.14 -9.86
CA PHE A 130 -13.99 14.36 -8.77
C PHE A 130 -13.31 14.19 -7.43
N PHE A 131 -13.88 14.84 -6.43
CA PHE A 131 -13.42 14.67 -5.05
C PHE A 131 -13.91 13.32 -4.49
N PRO A 132 -13.09 12.64 -3.68
CA PRO A 132 -13.55 11.47 -2.96
C PRO A 132 -14.71 11.86 -2.02
N PRO A 133 -15.59 10.91 -1.70
CA PRO A 133 -16.57 11.08 -0.61
C PRO A 133 -15.88 11.33 0.74
N ASP A 134 -16.69 11.61 1.76
CA ASP A 134 -16.23 11.72 3.15
C ASP A 134 -15.43 10.48 3.56
N GLN A 135 -14.26 10.70 4.16
CA GLN A 135 -13.31 9.62 4.47
C GLN A 135 -13.86 8.63 5.50
N GLU A 136 -14.53 9.13 6.55
CA GLU A 136 -15.05 8.27 7.62
C GLU A 136 -16.20 7.38 7.11
N ALA A 137 -17.10 7.98 6.32
CA ALA A 137 -18.19 7.24 5.70
C ALA A 137 -17.67 6.16 4.74
N MET A 138 -16.66 6.48 3.93
CA MET A 138 -16.04 5.54 3.01
C MET A 138 -15.28 4.44 3.75
N GLU A 139 -14.51 4.75 4.78
CA GLU A 139 -13.81 3.75 5.58
C GLU A 139 -14.81 2.76 6.22
N LYS A 140 -15.91 3.28 6.78
CA LYS A 140 -16.97 2.45 7.35
C LYS A 140 -17.58 1.51 6.31
N GLU A 141 -17.86 2.00 5.12
CA GLU A 141 -18.41 1.19 4.02
C GLU A 141 -17.42 0.11 3.56
N TYR A 142 -16.13 0.47 3.39
CA TYR A 142 -15.08 -0.49 3.04
C TYR A 142 -14.94 -1.58 4.09
N LYS A 143 -14.88 -1.22 5.38
CA LYS A 143 -14.79 -2.18 6.50
C LYS A 143 -15.98 -3.14 6.49
N GLN A 144 -17.19 -2.62 6.35
CA GLN A 144 -18.40 -3.44 6.33
C GLN A 144 -18.41 -4.40 5.13
N LYS A 145 -18.16 -3.89 3.93
CA LYS A 145 -18.20 -4.70 2.70
C LYS A 145 -17.10 -5.76 2.65
N LEU A 146 -15.87 -5.38 2.95
CA LEU A 146 -14.75 -6.32 2.91
C LEU A 146 -14.86 -7.40 3.98
N LEU A 147 -15.38 -7.07 5.15
CA LEU A 147 -15.64 -8.05 6.20
C LEU A 147 -16.78 -9.01 5.81
N GLN A 148 -17.92 -8.48 5.35
CA GLN A 148 -19.11 -9.28 5.00
C GLN A 148 -18.84 -10.21 3.81
N ASP A 149 -18.23 -9.69 2.74
CA ASP A 149 -18.11 -10.42 1.49
C ASP A 149 -16.85 -11.31 1.44
N PHE A 150 -15.78 -10.92 2.15
CA PHE A 150 -14.47 -11.58 2.02
C PHE A 150 -13.82 -11.99 3.34
N GLY A 151 -14.38 -11.63 4.51
CA GLY A 151 -13.81 -11.89 5.83
C GLY A 151 -12.51 -11.11 6.07
N ILE A 152 -12.34 -9.96 5.41
CA ILE A 152 -11.15 -9.12 5.47
C ILE A 152 -11.33 -8.03 6.53
N GLU A 153 -10.27 -7.84 7.32
CA GLU A 153 -10.11 -6.76 8.29
C GLU A 153 -8.90 -5.91 7.95
N PHE A 154 -8.99 -4.60 8.21
CA PHE A 154 -7.90 -3.65 8.06
C PHE A 154 -8.05 -2.48 9.05
N ASN A 155 -6.98 -1.71 9.26
CA ASN A 155 -6.97 -0.66 10.27
C ASN A 155 -7.62 0.64 9.79
N SER A 156 -7.10 1.24 8.71
CA SER A 156 -7.59 2.54 8.22
C SER A 156 -7.64 2.60 6.70
N LEU A 157 -8.55 3.43 6.19
CA LEU A 157 -8.63 3.79 4.77
C LEU A 157 -8.15 5.23 4.60
N TYR A 158 -7.16 5.42 3.73
CA TYR A 158 -6.73 6.75 3.31
C TYR A 158 -7.35 7.12 1.98
N THR A 159 -8.00 8.26 1.90
CA THR A 159 -8.51 8.80 0.65
C THR A 159 -7.52 9.79 0.05
N LEU A 160 -7.11 9.57 -1.19
CA LEU A 160 -6.20 10.47 -1.89
C LEU A 160 -6.99 11.47 -2.73
N TYR A 161 -6.49 12.69 -2.79
CA TYR A 161 -6.97 13.72 -3.70
C TYR A 161 -6.02 13.79 -4.90
N ASN A 162 -6.57 13.64 -6.09
CA ASN A 162 -5.80 13.82 -7.31
C ASN A 162 -5.46 15.30 -7.51
N ASN A 163 -4.19 15.65 -7.36
CA ASN A 163 -3.74 17.00 -7.64
C ASN A 163 -3.64 17.22 -9.16
N PRO A 164 -4.16 18.35 -9.71
CA PRO A 164 -4.16 18.65 -11.14
C PRO A 164 -2.77 19.00 -11.68
N MET A 165 -1.80 18.11 -11.49
CA MET A 165 -0.40 18.25 -11.90
C MET A 165 0.01 17.17 -12.90
N GLY A 166 1.09 17.39 -13.63
CA GLY A 166 1.66 16.41 -14.56
C GLY A 166 0.64 15.90 -15.59
N ARG A 167 0.62 14.59 -15.82
CA ARG A 167 -0.27 13.94 -16.80
C ARG A 167 -1.75 14.13 -16.47
N PHE A 168 -2.12 14.12 -15.19
CA PHE A 168 -3.51 14.34 -14.79
C PHE A 168 -3.96 15.78 -15.07
N GLY A 169 -3.14 16.78 -14.77
CA GLY A 169 -3.42 18.17 -15.11
C GLY A 169 -3.53 18.40 -16.63
N ALA A 170 -2.70 17.72 -17.44
CA ALA A 170 -2.81 17.76 -18.89
C ALA A 170 -4.13 17.13 -19.39
N PHE A 171 -4.55 16.01 -18.81
CA PHE A 171 -5.83 15.35 -19.09
C PHE A 171 -7.01 16.28 -18.77
N LEU A 172 -7.02 16.92 -17.59
CA LEU A 172 -8.09 17.82 -17.16
C LEU A 172 -8.23 19.02 -18.11
N ARG A 173 -7.11 19.64 -18.49
CA ARG A 173 -7.12 20.74 -19.50
C ARG A 173 -7.70 20.27 -20.83
N LYS A 174 -7.29 19.09 -21.31
CA LYS A 174 -7.78 18.54 -22.59
C LYS A 174 -9.27 18.18 -22.56
N SER A 175 -9.79 17.78 -21.40
CA SER A 175 -11.20 17.41 -21.21
C SER A 175 -12.09 18.59 -20.81
N GLY A 176 -11.56 19.80 -20.68
CA GLY A 176 -12.34 20.99 -20.29
C GLY A 176 -12.76 21.01 -18.81
N ASN A 177 -12.06 20.26 -17.95
CA ASN A 177 -12.30 20.19 -16.50
C ASN A 177 -11.31 21.04 -15.69
N LEU A 178 -10.50 21.83 -16.35
CA LEU A 178 -9.59 22.84 -15.82
C LEU A 178 -9.58 24.06 -16.71
#